data_5f3087d3080f0d2cfa47f62cf26d3fd5
#
_entry.id   5f3087d3080f0d2cfa47f62cf26d3fd5
#
_cell.length_a   1.000
_cell.length_b   1.000
_cell.length_c   1.000
_cell.angle_alpha   90.00
_cell.angle_beta   90.00
_cell.angle_gamma   90.00
#
_symmetry.space_group_name_H-M   'P 1'
#
loop_
_entity.id
_entity.type
_entity.pdbx_description
1 polymer ?
#
loop_
_entity_poly.entity_id
_entity_poly.type
_entity_poly.pdbx_seq_one_letter_code
_entity_poly.pdbx_strand_id
1 'polypeptide(L)'
;MLKDKINIQDSLMTILLNKEYKKIQMNEILKKSKLKSKKSFLYYKNKEEILIDFFERIDLIMKKKLINIKMSKNVKDNLFEVFMIRIDILKPFKKSVNNVYLSVKHQPNLFLCLYQSFFKTIKLILDLCYIKTDPIKGHLKFMIFALIYFSTIQEWFNDFSEDSEKTMSILDKRLGMFDDFFIQVN
;
A
#
# COMPACT_ATOMS: atom_id res chain seq x y z
N MET A 1 -7.89 16.13 16.06
CA MET A 1 -6.56 15.50 15.86
C MET A 1 -6.57 14.49 14.73
N LEU A 2 -7.30 13.37 14.78
CA LEU A 2 -7.35 12.37 13.68
C LEU A 2 -7.89 12.97 12.37
N LYS A 3 -8.99 13.72 12.42
CA LYS A 3 -9.60 14.37 11.25
C LYS A 3 -8.63 15.33 10.53
N ASP A 4 -7.79 16.04 11.28
CA ASP A 4 -6.83 16.98 10.70
C ASP A 4 -5.71 16.22 9.96
N LYS A 5 -5.21 15.11 10.54
CA LYS A 5 -4.22 14.24 9.88
C LYS A 5 -4.75 13.68 8.57
N ILE A 6 -5.98 13.16 8.56
CA ILE A 6 -6.63 12.65 7.34
C ILE A 6 -6.74 13.75 6.29
N ASN A 7 -7.15 14.96 6.68
CA ASN A 7 -7.27 16.08 5.76
C ASN A 7 -5.91 16.48 5.12
N ILE A 8 -4.81 16.45 5.90
CA ILE A 8 -3.46 16.70 5.37
C ILE A 8 -3.06 15.59 4.38
N GLN A 9 -3.30 14.32 4.71
CA GLN A 9 -3.01 13.18 3.83
C GLN A 9 -3.79 13.28 2.51
N ASP A 10 -5.08 13.53 2.57
CA ASP A 10 -5.95 13.65 1.39
C ASP A 10 -5.58 14.88 0.55
N SER A 11 -5.09 15.95 1.19
CA SER A 11 -4.56 17.13 0.49
C SER A 11 -3.30 16.81 -0.30
N LEU A 12 -2.36 16.05 0.27
CA LEU A 12 -1.18 15.57 -0.45
C LEU A 12 -1.59 14.69 -1.63
N MET A 13 -2.50 13.72 -1.42
CA MET A 13 -2.97 12.84 -2.50
C MET A 13 -3.67 13.62 -3.62
N THR A 14 -4.41 14.67 -3.28
CA THR A 14 -5.03 15.56 -4.27
C THR A 14 -4.00 16.35 -5.09
N ILE A 15 -2.94 16.85 -4.47
CA ILE A 15 -1.87 17.58 -5.19
C ILE A 15 -1.12 16.62 -6.13
N LEU A 16 -0.91 15.37 -5.71
CA LEU A 16 -0.26 14.32 -6.49
C LEU A 16 -1.02 13.92 -7.76
N LEU A 17 -2.29 14.27 -7.91
CA LEU A 17 -3.02 14.05 -9.16
C LEU A 17 -2.41 14.81 -10.35
N ASN A 18 -1.80 15.99 -10.11
CA ASN A 18 -1.37 16.90 -11.16
C ASN A 18 0.09 17.38 -10.99
N LYS A 19 0.78 16.96 -9.94
CA LYS A 19 2.13 17.44 -9.66
C LYS A 19 3.03 16.28 -9.19
N GLU A 20 4.23 16.21 -9.75
CA GLU A 20 5.25 15.24 -9.34
C GLU A 20 5.62 15.40 -7.87
N TYR A 21 5.79 14.31 -7.14
CA TYR A 21 6.12 14.32 -5.71
C TYR A 21 7.32 15.22 -5.38
N LYS A 22 8.39 15.17 -6.20
CA LYS A 22 9.61 15.98 -6.00
C LYS A 22 9.32 17.47 -5.93
N LYS A 23 8.37 17.97 -6.72
CA LYS A 23 8.02 19.38 -6.84
C LYS A 23 7.07 19.87 -5.74
N ILE A 24 6.50 18.98 -4.94
CA ILE A 24 5.54 19.33 -3.89
C ILE A 24 6.29 19.84 -2.66
N GLN A 25 5.85 20.98 -2.15
CA GLN A 25 6.36 21.59 -0.92
C GLN A 25 5.36 21.42 0.23
N MET A 26 5.87 21.32 1.45
CA MET A 26 5.05 21.16 2.65
C MET A 26 4.01 22.29 2.79
N ASN A 27 4.40 23.53 2.51
CA ASN A 27 3.50 24.69 2.58
C ASN A 27 2.29 24.58 1.64
N GLU A 28 2.43 23.95 0.46
CA GLU A 28 1.30 23.73 -0.46
C GLU A 28 0.29 22.74 0.13
N ILE A 29 0.79 21.66 0.75
CA ILE A 29 -0.06 20.66 1.39
C ILE A 29 -0.86 21.30 2.51
N LEU A 30 -0.20 22.08 3.34
CA LEU A 30 -0.82 22.77 4.46
C LEU A 30 -1.85 23.81 4.02
N LYS A 31 -1.54 24.57 2.97
CA LYS A 31 -2.46 25.53 2.38
C LYS A 31 -3.70 24.84 1.79
N LYS A 32 -3.49 23.71 1.11
CA LYS A 32 -4.58 22.90 0.54
C LYS A 32 -5.49 22.31 1.63
N SER A 33 -4.92 21.88 2.76
CA SER A 33 -5.67 21.32 3.90
C SER A 33 -6.48 22.35 4.66
N LYS A 34 -6.32 23.66 4.35
CA LYS A 34 -6.97 24.79 5.06
C LYS A 34 -6.73 24.81 6.59
N LEU A 35 -5.68 24.12 7.04
CA LEU A 35 -5.29 24.15 8.45
C LEU A 35 -4.32 25.32 8.71
N LYS A 36 -4.50 25.98 9.85
CA LYS A 36 -3.57 27.05 10.25
C LYS A 36 -2.16 26.48 10.40
N SER A 37 -1.17 27.09 9.75
CA SER A 37 0.21 26.60 9.63
C SER A 37 0.86 26.20 10.97
N LYS A 38 0.62 26.96 12.04
CA LYS A 38 1.15 26.64 13.38
C LYS A 38 0.66 25.28 13.93
N LYS A 39 -0.57 24.82 13.57
CA LYS A 39 -1.10 23.53 14.02
C LYS A 39 -0.61 22.34 13.18
N SER A 40 -0.29 22.57 11.94
CA SER A 40 0.02 21.49 10.99
C SER A 40 1.43 20.95 11.15
N PHE A 41 2.41 21.78 11.52
CA PHE A 41 3.77 21.33 11.88
C PHE A 41 3.81 20.47 13.16
N LEU A 42 2.73 20.49 13.98
CA LEU A 42 2.58 19.58 15.11
C LEU A 42 2.25 18.14 14.68
N TYR A 43 1.76 17.93 13.45
CA TYR A 43 1.36 16.60 12.97
C TYR A 43 2.44 15.91 12.15
N TYR A 44 3.17 16.66 11.31
CA TYR A 44 4.15 16.12 10.37
C TYR A 44 5.31 17.07 10.18
N LYS A 45 6.52 16.55 10.26
CA LYS A 45 7.75 17.31 10.04
C LYS A 45 8.06 17.49 8.55
N ASN A 46 7.69 16.50 7.74
CA ASN A 46 7.95 16.47 6.31
C ASN A 46 6.82 15.71 5.56
N LYS A 47 6.86 15.75 4.24
CA LYS A 47 5.86 15.11 3.38
C LYS A 47 6.01 13.59 3.33
N GLU A 48 7.17 13.05 3.65
CA GLU A 48 7.46 11.63 3.75
C GLU A 48 6.66 11.01 4.91
N GLU A 49 6.62 11.67 6.06
CA GLU A 49 5.79 11.25 7.22
C GLU A 49 4.30 11.23 6.86
N ILE A 50 3.82 12.16 6.03
CA ILE A 50 2.43 12.17 5.56
C ILE A 50 2.15 10.92 4.70
N LEU A 51 3.08 10.54 3.82
CA LEU A 51 2.93 9.32 3.00
C LEU A 51 2.93 8.06 3.84
N ILE A 52 3.84 7.96 4.80
CA ILE A 52 3.93 6.81 5.70
C ILE A 52 2.61 6.65 6.46
N ASP A 53 2.11 7.72 7.09
CA ASP A 53 0.86 7.72 7.85
C ASP A 53 -0.37 7.45 6.94
N PHE A 54 -0.34 7.89 5.67
CA PHE A 54 -1.34 7.55 4.68
C PHE A 54 -1.36 6.03 4.41
N PHE A 55 -0.22 5.39 4.15
CA PHE A 55 -0.18 3.94 3.91
C PHE A 55 -0.54 3.14 5.15
N GLU A 56 -0.14 3.59 6.36
CA GLU A 56 -0.58 2.99 7.61
C GLU A 56 -2.11 3.09 7.80
N ARG A 57 -2.73 4.21 7.38
CA ARG A 57 -4.19 4.36 7.35
C ARG A 57 -4.85 3.34 6.42
N ILE A 58 -4.28 3.13 5.22
CA ILE A 58 -4.78 2.11 4.28
C ILE A 58 -4.74 0.72 4.92
N ASP A 59 -3.64 0.39 5.60
CA ASP A 59 -3.46 -0.88 6.31
C ASP A 59 -4.49 -1.06 7.44
N LEU A 60 -4.78 0.01 8.19
CA LEU A 60 -5.82 -0.01 9.23
C LEU A 60 -7.23 -0.21 8.66
N ILE A 61 -7.55 0.42 7.52
CA ILE A 61 -8.84 0.24 6.84
C ILE A 61 -8.95 -1.19 6.33
N MET A 62 -7.89 -1.75 5.73
CA MET A 62 -7.83 -3.13 5.29
C MET A 62 -8.10 -4.10 6.44
N LYS A 63 -7.41 -3.95 7.57
CA LYS A 63 -7.66 -4.76 8.78
C LYS A 63 -9.13 -4.72 9.21
N LYS A 64 -9.73 -3.53 9.25
CA LYS A 64 -11.14 -3.38 9.65
C LYS A 64 -12.10 -4.08 8.70
N LYS A 65 -11.86 -4.01 7.39
CA LYS A 65 -12.70 -4.72 6.41
C LYS A 65 -12.62 -6.23 6.57
N LEU A 66 -11.44 -6.75 6.91
CA LEU A 66 -11.21 -8.19 7.08
C LEU A 66 -11.84 -8.79 8.35
N ILE A 67 -12.18 -8.00 9.36
CA ILE A 67 -12.80 -8.53 10.61
C ILE A 67 -14.06 -9.33 10.33
N ASN A 68 -14.84 -8.95 9.32
CA ASN A 68 -16.12 -9.58 8.98
C ASN A 68 -16.00 -10.62 7.84
N ILE A 69 -14.80 -10.90 7.36
CA ILE A 69 -14.54 -11.83 6.27
C ILE A 69 -14.04 -13.13 6.84
N LYS A 70 -14.73 -14.24 6.52
CA LYS A 70 -14.30 -15.58 6.89
C LYS A 70 -13.18 -16.01 5.94
N MET A 71 -11.97 -16.16 6.45
CA MET A 71 -10.84 -16.67 5.70
C MET A 71 -11.07 -18.11 5.20
N SER A 72 -10.64 -18.38 3.97
CA SER A 72 -10.63 -19.71 3.38
C SER A 72 -9.60 -20.61 4.06
N LYS A 73 -9.74 -21.93 3.90
CA LYS A 73 -8.67 -22.87 4.24
C LYS A 73 -7.50 -22.81 3.26
N ASN A 74 -7.72 -22.26 2.07
CA ASN A 74 -6.69 -22.09 1.05
C ASN A 74 -5.95 -20.77 1.26
N VAL A 75 -4.64 -20.84 1.40
CA VAL A 75 -3.75 -19.69 1.63
C VAL A 75 -3.71 -18.77 0.42
N LYS A 76 -3.73 -19.33 -0.80
CA LYS A 76 -3.76 -18.57 -2.06
C LYS A 76 -5.00 -17.68 -2.12
N ASP A 77 -6.18 -18.22 -1.80
CA ASP A 77 -7.43 -17.46 -1.82
C ASP A 77 -7.39 -16.32 -0.81
N ASN A 78 -6.83 -16.56 0.38
CA ASN A 78 -6.67 -15.53 1.40
C ASN A 78 -5.74 -14.41 0.94
N LEU A 79 -4.58 -14.74 0.35
CA LEU A 79 -3.66 -13.74 -0.20
C LEU A 79 -4.31 -12.93 -1.31
N PHE A 80 -5.05 -13.59 -2.20
CA PHE A 80 -5.80 -12.93 -3.27
C PHE A 80 -6.83 -11.95 -2.70
N GLU A 81 -7.67 -12.39 -1.78
CA GLU A 81 -8.73 -11.58 -1.16
C GLU A 81 -8.15 -10.36 -0.43
N VAL A 82 -7.13 -10.57 0.42
CA VAL A 82 -6.51 -9.47 1.19
C VAL A 82 -5.86 -8.46 0.24
N PHE A 83 -5.20 -8.93 -0.83
CA PHE A 83 -4.61 -8.05 -1.83
C PHE A 83 -5.68 -7.22 -2.54
N MET A 84 -6.77 -7.84 -2.99
CA MET A 84 -7.84 -7.15 -3.72
C MET A 84 -8.57 -6.15 -2.83
N ILE A 85 -8.83 -6.46 -1.57
CA ILE A 85 -9.37 -5.49 -0.60
C ILE A 85 -8.47 -4.25 -0.51
N ARG A 86 -7.14 -4.44 -0.50
CA ARG A 86 -6.21 -3.31 -0.48
C ARG A 86 -6.28 -2.48 -1.76
N ILE A 87 -6.37 -3.13 -2.92
CA ILE A 87 -6.54 -2.46 -4.22
C ILE A 87 -7.81 -1.61 -4.23
N ASP A 88 -8.93 -2.14 -3.74
CA ASP A 88 -10.20 -1.41 -3.67
C ASP A 88 -10.10 -0.16 -2.78
N ILE A 89 -9.41 -0.27 -1.66
CA ILE A 89 -9.18 0.88 -0.77
C ILE A 89 -8.30 1.93 -1.46
N LEU A 90 -7.32 1.51 -2.26
CA LEU A 90 -6.41 2.38 -3.00
C LEU A 90 -7.00 2.93 -4.30
N LYS A 91 -8.07 2.32 -4.85
CA LYS A 91 -8.69 2.69 -6.14
C LYS A 91 -8.96 4.19 -6.29
N PRO A 92 -9.51 4.91 -5.28
CA PRO A 92 -9.70 6.36 -5.37
C PRO A 92 -8.40 7.17 -5.47
N PHE A 93 -7.28 6.60 -5.04
CA PHE A 93 -5.97 7.24 -4.99
C PHE A 93 -5.01 6.72 -6.07
N LYS A 94 -5.49 5.88 -7.00
CA LYS A 94 -4.67 5.15 -7.98
C LYS A 94 -3.64 6.04 -8.69
N LYS A 95 -4.07 7.16 -9.26
CA LYS A 95 -3.20 8.10 -9.98
C LYS A 95 -2.14 8.73 -9.06
N SER A 96 -2.52 9.11 -7.85
CA SER A 96 -1.62 9.71 -6.86
C SER A 96 -0.58 8.69 -6.36
N VAL A 97 -1.00 7.46 -6.08
CA VAL A 97 -0.12 6.36 -5.66
C VAL A 97 0.84 5.98 -6.79
N ASN A 98 0.38 5.96 -8.05
CA ASN A 98 1.26 5.75 -9.20
C ASN A 98 2.33 6.85 -9.31
N ASN A 99 1.97 8.11 -9.07
CA ASN A 99 2.94 9.22 -9.06
C ASN A 99 4.00 9.04 -7.95
N VAL A 100 3.61 8.60 -6.76
CA VAL A 100 4.57 8.24 -5.69
C VAL A 100 5.46 7.07 -6.15
N TYR A 101 4.89 6.01 -6.70
CA TYR A 101 5.63 4.84 -7.20
C TYR A 101 6.69 5.23 -8.26
N LEU A 102 6.32 6.06 -9.22
CA LEU A 102 7.26 6.58 -10.23
C LEU A 102 8.35 7.44 -9.59
N SER A 103 8.00 8.22 -8.58
CA SER A 103 8.96 9.08 -7.86
C SER A 103 9.98 8.26 -7.05
N VAL A 104 9.57 7.14 -6.47
CA VAL A 104 10.44 6.22 -5.72
C VAL A 104 11.55 5.66 -6.63
N LYS A 105 11.26 5.35 -7.90
CA LYS A 105 12.24 4.85 -8.88
C LYS A 105 13.39 5.83 -9.12
N HIS A 106 13.14 7.13 -8.97
CA HIS A 106 14.11 8.18 -9.28
C HIS A 106 14.64 8.90 -8.03
N GLN A 107 14.19 8.54 -6.83
CA GLN A 107 14.55 9.19 -5.57
C GLN A 107 14.91 8.12 -4.51
N PRO A 108 16.20 7.73 -4.40
CA PRO A 108 16.64 6.72 -3.42
C PRO A 108 16.28 7.08 -1.98
N ASN A 109 16.34 8.36 -1.61
CA ASN A 109 15.97 8.81 -0.26
C ASN A 109 14.48 8.56 0.04
N LEU A 110 13.58 8.76 -0.95
CA LEU A 110 12.17 8.46 -0.80
C LEU A 110 11.95 6.95 -0.65
N PHE A 111 12.68 6.14 -1.43
CA PHE A 111 12.67 4.69 -1.27
C PHE A 111 13.03 4.26 0.15
N LEU A 112 14.13 4.77 0.71
CA LEU A 112 14.57 4.45 2.07
C LEU A 112 13.54 4.86 3.13
N CYS A 113 12.91 6.02 2.96
CA CYS A 113 11.86 6.48 3.87
C CYS A 113 10.63 5.57 3.86
N LEU A 114 10.20 5.09 2.67
CA LEU A 114 9.00 4.28 2.52
C LEU A 114 9.26 2.78 2.71
N TYR A 115 10.53 2.32 2.62
CA TYR A 115 10.88 0.91 2.70
C TYR A 115 10.31 0.21 3.93
N GLN A 116 10.46 0.82 5.11
CA GLN A 116 9.94 0.23 6.35
C GLN A 116 8.41 0.13 6.36
N SER A 117 7.71 1.12 5.77
CA SER A 117 6.26 1.09 5.64
C SER A 117 5.81 -0.05 4.72
N PHE A 118 6.47 -0.24 3.58
CA PHE A 118 6.21 -1.36 2.68
C PHE A 118 6.50 -2.71 3.33
N PHE A 119 7.61 -2.82 4.05
CA PHE A 119 7.95 -4.03 4.77
C PHE A 119 6.86 -4.40 5.79
N LYS A 120 6.39 -3.44 6.57
CA LYS A 120 5.28 -3.62 7.52
C LYS A 120 4.00 -4.08 6.81
N THR A 121 3.67 -3.48 5.66
CA THR A 121 2.48 -3.85 4.88
C THR A 121 2.55 -5.29 4.39
N ILE A 122 3.67 -5.71 3.77
CA ILE A 122 3.84 -7.09 3.30
C ILE A 122 3.73 -8.09 4.45
N LYS A 123 4.45 -7.82 5.56
CA LYS A 123 4.37 -8.64 6.76
C LYS A 123 2.94 -8.73 7.29
N LEU A 124 2.24 -7.59 7.37
CA LEU A 124 0.85 -7.54 7.80
C LEU A 124 -0.06 -8.43 6.94
N ILE A 125 0.07 -8.40 5.61
CA ILE A 125 -0.74 -9.21 4.71
C ILE A 125 -0.46 -10.71 4.97
N LEU A 126 0.81 -11.10 5.10
CA LEU A 126 1.18 -12.48 5.41
C LEU A 126 0.62 -12.93 6.77
N ASP A 127 0.73 -12.08 7.80
CA ASP A 127 0.20 -12.37 9.13
C ASP A 127 -1.34 -12.53 9.12
N LEU A 128 -2.05 -11.68 8.34
CA LEU A 128 -3.51 -11.78 8.17
C LEU A 128 -3.94 -13.06 7.44
N CYS A 129 -3.07 -13.61 6.60
CA CYS A 129 -3.30 -14.89 5.91
C CYS A 129 -2.76 -16.09 6.70
N TYR A 130 -2.38 -15.91 7.97
CA TYR A 130 -1.83 -16.96 8.85
C TYR A 130 -0.54 -17.60 8.33
N ILE A 131 0.22 -16.90 7.49
CA ILE A 131 1.49 -17.38 6.96
C ILE A 131 2.59 -17.08 7.97
N LYS A 132 3.15 -18.14 8.57
CA LYS A 132 4.27 -18.01 9.51
C LYS A 132 5.52 -17.48 8.77
N THR A 133 6.13 -16.46 9.34
CA THR A 133 7.38 -15.86 8.87
C THR A 133 8.52 -16.25 9.82
N ASP A 134 8.86 -17.56 9.86
CA ASP A 134 10.03 -18.05 10.61
C ASP A 134 11.35 -17.51 9.98
N PRO A 135 12.49 -17.57 10.69
CA PRO A 135 13.70 -16.85 10.26
C PRO A 135 14.26 -17.24 8.90
N ILE A 136 14.06 -18.46 8.43
CA ILE A 136 14.66 -18.93 7.17
C ILE A 136 13.60 -19.03 6.07
N LYS A 137 12.59 -19.87 6.26
CA LYS A 137 11.56 -20.13 5.25
C LYS A 137 10.56 -18.97 5.14
N GLY A 138 10.28 -18.29 6.26
CA GLY A 138 9.42 -17.12 6.28
C GLY A 138 10.03 -15.93 5.55
N HIS A 139 11.35 -15.76 5.59
CA HIS A 139 12.01 -14.72 4.80
C HIS A 139 11.84 -14.96 3.30
N LEU A 140 11.96 -16.19 2.84
CA LEU A 140 11.74 -16.54 1.43
C LEU A 140 10.27 -16.33 1.02
N LYS A 141 9.31 -16.72 1.83
CA LYS A 141 7.87 -16.44 1.62
C LYS A 141 7.61 -14.94 1.51
N PHE A 142 8.21 -14.16 2.41
CA PHE A 142 8.14 -12.71 2.38
C PHE A 142 8.68 -12.13 1.06
N MET A 143 9.87 -12.54 0.63
CA MET A 143 10.49 -12.06 -0.62
C MET A 143 9.66 -12.41 -1.85
N ILE A 144 9.18 -13.65 -1.95
CA ILE A 144 8.32 -14.08 -3.05
C ILE A 144 7.03 -13.27 -3.08
N PHE A 145 6.36 -13.13 -1.94
CA PHE A 145 5.12 -12.35 -1.89
C PHE A 145 5.36 -10.87 -2.17
N ALA A 146 6.45 -10.28 -1.70
CA ALA A 146 6.83 -8.91 -2.03
C ALA A 146 7.02 -8.71 -3.54
N LEU A 147 7.66 -9.64 -4.25
CA LEU A 147 7.81 -9.61 -5.70
C LEU A 147 6.44 -9.70 -6.41
N ILE A 148 5.57 -10.63 -5.99
CA ILE A 148 4.20 -10.75 -6.51
C ILE A 148 3.46 -9.44 -6.29
N TYR A 149 3.51 -8.90 -5.07
CA TYR A 149 2.84 -7.67 -4.69
C TYR A 149 3.25 -6.49 -5.57
N PHE A 150 4.55 -6.17 -5.63
CA PHE A 150 5.03 -5.01 -6.40
C PHE A 150 4.81 -5.16 -7.89
N SER A 151 5.03 -6.36 -8.45
CA SER A 151 4.78 -6.59 -9.87
C SER A 151 3.30 -6.49 -10.22
N THR A 152 2.40 -6.92 -9.34
CA THR A 152 0.94 -6.80 -9.56
C THR A 152 0.46 -5.36 -9.37
N ILE A 153 1.00 -4.61 -8.41
CA ILE A 153 0.72 -3.16 -8.27
C ILE A 153 1.12 -2.39 -9.53
N GLN A 154 2.24 -2.76 -10.17
CA GLN A 154 2.67 -2.13 -11.42
C GLN A 154 1.67 -2.37 -12.56
N GLU A 155 1.14 -3.61 -12.67
CA GLU A 155 0.09 -3.92 -13.65
C GLU A 155 -1.22 -3.19 -13.32
N TRP A 156 -1.58 -3.12 -12.04
CA TRP A 156 -2.78 -2.40 -11.62
C TRP A 156 -2.75 -0.94 -12.04
N PHE A 157 -1.62 -0.24 -11.98
CA PHE A 157 -1.54 1.14 -12.46
C PHE A 157 -1.95 1.29 -13.92
N ASN A 158 -1.72 0.27 -14.75
CA ASN A 158 -2.04 0.23 -16.18
C ASN A 158 -3.34 -0.53 -16.50
N ASP A 159 -4.07 -0.96 -15.48
CA ASP A 159 -5.34 -1.65 -15.64
C ASP A 159 -6.48 -0.63 -15.64
N PHE A 160 -7.14 -0.48 -16.79
CA PHE A 160 -8.29 0.42 -16.99
C PHE A 160 -9.62 -0.32 -17.05
N SER A 161 -9.63 -1.63 -16.76
CA SER A 161 -10.87 -2.42 -16.64
C SER A 161 -11.69 -1.95 -15.43
N GLU A 162 -13.02 -2.09 -15.51
CA GLU A 162 -13.96 -1.52 -14.54
C GLU A 162 -13.69 -2.07 -13.11
N ASP A 163 -13.55 -3.38 -12.98
CA ASP A 163 -13.33 -4.06 -11.70
C ASP A 163 -11.91 -4.59 -11.50
N SER A 164 -10.93 -4.00 -12.20
CA SER A 164 -9.54 -4.45 -12.13
C SER A 164 -9.37 -5.92 -12.55
N GLU A 165 -10.14 -6.38 -13.54
CA GLU A 165 -10.18 -7.77 -14.03
C GLU A 165 -8.81 -8.27 -14.49
N LYS A 166 -8.06 -7.41 -15.21
CA LYS A 166 -6.71 -7.74 -15.65
C LYS A 166 -5.79 -7.95 -14.45
N THR A 167 -5.88 -7.09 -13.43
CA THR A 167 -5.11 -7.20 -12.20
C THR A 167 -5.44 -8.49 -11.45
N MET A 168 -6.74 -8.82 -11.35
CA MET A 168 -7.22 -10.05 -10.71
C MET A 168 -6.65 -11.30 -11.41
N SER A 169 -6.75 -11.36 -12.73
CA SER A 169 -6.24 -12.49 -13.52
C SER A 169 -4.71 -12.67 -13.35
N ILE A 170 -3.96 -11.56 -13.38
CA ILE A 170 -2.51 -11.59 -13.21
C ILE A 170 -2.12 -12.01 -11.79
N LEU A 171 -2.83 -11.49 -10.77
CA LEU A 171 -2.60 -11.86 -9.37
C LEU A 171 -2.85 -13.35 -9.15
N ASP A 172 -3.99 -13.87 -9.63
CA ASP A 172 -4.34 -15.28 -9.50
C ASP A 172 -3.29 -16.18 -10.13
N LYS A 173 -2.85 -15.86 -11.35
CA LYS A 173 -1.79 -16.60 -12.04
C LYS A 173 -0.48 -16.58 -11.25
N ARG A 174 -0.05 -15.42 -10.75
CA ARG A 174 1.20 -15.28 -9.98
C ARG A 174 1.15 -16.02 -8.65
N LEU A 175 0.04 -15.94 -7.93
CA LEU A 175 -0.15 -16.70 -6.70
C LEU A 175 -0.19 -18.21 -6.96
N GLY A 176 -0.84 -18.65 -8.06
CA GLY A 176 -0.89 -20.05 -8.44
C GLY A 176 0.47 -20.66 -8.75
N MET A 177 1.42 -19.87 -9.25
CA MET A 177 2.81 -20.33 -9.51
C MET A 177 3.57 -20.70 -8.22
N PHE A 178 3.14 -20.20 -7.07
CA PHE A 178 3.81 -20.39 -5.78
C PHE A 178 2.88 -21.00 -4.71
N ASP A 179 1.70 -21.50 -5.12
CA ASP A 179 0.71 -22.03 -4.19
C ASP A 179 1.28 -23.18 -3.33
N ASP A 180 1.91 -24.16 -3.96
CA ASP A 180 2.59 -25.26 -3.25
C ASP A 180 3.66 -24.75 -2.27
N PHE A 181 4.37 -23.69 -2.63
CA PHE A 181 5.39 -23.11 -1.78
C PHE A 181 4.82 -22.45 -0.52
N PHE A 182 3.66 -21.81 -0.62
CA PHE A 182 3.00 -21.22 0.55
C PHE A 182 2.34 -22.27 1.44
N ILE A 183 1.89 -23.39 0.87
CA ILE A 183 1.19 -24.49 1.57
C ILE A 183 2.19 -25.45 2.24
N GLN A 184 3.23 -25.92 1.53
CA GLN A 184 4.13 -27.01 1.97
C GLN A 184 5.03 -26.66 3.15
N VAL A 185 4.95 -25.46 3.68
CA VAL A 185 5.86 -24.95 4.71
C VAL A 185 5.11 -24.57 5.99
N ASN A 186 3.98 -25.23 6.26
CA ASN A 186 3.28 -25.15 7.55
C ASN A 186 3.77 -26.20 8.54
#